data_4b4b6d210502769093b1b59f0f63a5ca
#
_entry.id   4b4b6d210502769093b1b59f0f63a5ca
#
_cell.length_a   1.000
_cell.length_b   1.000
_cell.length_c   1.000
_cell.angle_alpha   90.00
_cell.angle_beta   90.00
_cell.angle_gamma   90.00
#
_symmetry.space_group_name_H-M   'P 1'
#
loop_
_entity.id
_entity.type
_entity.pdbx_description
1 polymer ?
#
loop_
_entity_poly.entity_id
_entity_poly.type
_entity_poly.pdbx_seq_one_letter_code
_entity_poly.pdbx_strand_id
1 'polypeptide(L)'
;MRNVKGKVVTRIPPEPSKYPHIGHAVSFLINYMYAQKYGGDCVLRLDDTNPEKVKKEYYDAVHEGLLWLNIAPKKIMIASNEMETFYKYAKKLIEEENAFVCFWDREKM
;
A
#
# COMPACT_ATOMS: atom_id res chain seq x y z
N MET A 1 6.84 -14.10 22.23
CA MET A 1 5.83 -13.50 21.31
C MET A 1 5.07 -12.42 22.07
N ARG A 2 4.95 -11.22 21.50
CA ARG A 2 4.08 -10.19 22.10
C ARG A 2 2.63 -10.65 22.01
N ASN A 3 1.88 -10.57 23.10
CA ASN A 3 0.44 -10.78 23.06
C ASN A 3 -0.20 -9.63 22.27
N VAL A 4 -0.68 -9.91 21.08
CA VAL A 4 -1.39 -8.95 20.24
C VAL A 4 -2.81 -8.80 20.79
N LYS A 5 -3.14 -7.62 21.30
CA LYS A 5 -4.50 -7.27 21.71
C LYS A 5 -5.21 -6.58 20.54
N GLY A 6 -6.42 -7.07 20.20
CA GLY A 6 -7.24 -6.52 19.13
C GLY A 6 -7.08 -7.25 17.80
N LYS A 7 -7.78 -6.75 16.77
CA LYS A 7 -7.76 -7.32 15.42
C LYS A 7 -6.46 -6.97 14.69
N VAL A 8 -5.80 -8.00 14.18
CA VAL A 8 -4.60 -7.81 13.36
C VAL A 8 -5.01 -7.41 11.93
N VAL A 9 -4.40 -6.36 11.41
CA VAL A 9 -4.57 -5.94 10.02
C VAL A 9 -3.18 -5.78 9.41
N THR A 10 -2.92 -6.50 8.33
CA THR A 10 -1.70 -6.38 7.53
C THR A 10 -2.01 -5.76 6.18
N ARG A 11 -0.99 -5.26 5.51
CA ARG A 11 -1.12 -4.58 4.24
C ARG A 11 -0.06 -5.04 3.24
N ILE A 12 -0.50 -5.30 2.03
CA ILE A 12 0.35 -5.54 0.86
C ILE A 12 0.32 -4.26 0.01
N PRO A 13 1.40 -3.46 -0.06
CA PRO A 13 1.41 -2.16 -0.74
C PRO A 13 2.28 -2.15 -2.01
N PRO A 14 1.94 -2.90 -3.08
CA PRO A 14 2.73 -2.84 -4.29
C PRO A 14 2.52 -1.51 -5.01
N GLU A 15 3.60 -0.98 -5.59
CA GLU A 15 3.54 0.10 -6.56
C GLU A 15 3.37 -0.53 -7.96
N PRO A 16 2.28 -0.24 -8.69
CA PRO A 16 2.04 -0.80 -10.02
C PRO A 16 2.83 -0.07 -11.12
N SER A 17 4.14 0.06 -10.93
CA SER A 17 5.10 0.73 -11.81
C SER A 17 6.03 -0.23 -12.54
N LYS A 18 5.95 -1.51 -12.20
CA LYS A 18 6.75 -2.61 -12.77
C LYS A 18 6.11 -3.95 -12.46
N TYR A 19 6.60 -4.99 -13.12
CA TYR A 19 6.18 -6.36 -12.81
C TYR A 19 6.65 -6.80 -11.43
N PRO A 20 5.81 -7.56 -10.68
CA PRO A 20 6.22 -8.16 -9.43
C PRO A 20 7.39 -9.15 -9.64
N HIS A 21 8.23 -9.29 -8.61
CA HIS A 21 9.31 -10.26 -8.58
C HIS A 21 9.31 -11.06 -7.27
N ILE A 22 10.24 -11.98 -7.12
CA ILE A 22 10.30 -12.90 -5.96
C ILE A 22 10.34 -12.17 -4.61
N GLY A 23 10.98 -11.01 -4.53
CA GLY A 23 10.99 -10.19 -3.31
C GLY A 23 9.60 -9.68 -2.92
N HIS A 24 8.76 -9.34 -3.91
CA HIS A 24 7.37 -9.01 -3.66
C HIS A 24 6.59 -10.23 -3.16
N ALA A 25 6.79 -11.41 -3.77
CA ALA A 25 6.12 -12.63 -3.37
C ALA A 25 6.39 -12.97 -1.89
N VAL A 26 7.65 -12.88 -1.44
CA VAL A 26 8.02 -13.09 -0.03
C VAL A 26 7.31 -12.11 0.88
N SER A 27 7.34 -10.82 0.56
CA SER A 27 6.68 -9.79 1.36
C SER A 27 5.15 -9.98 1.42
N PHE A 28 4.53 -10.31 0.30
CA PHE A 28 3.08 -10.55 0.21
C PHE A 28 2.67 -11.76 1.05
N LEU A 29 3.40 -12.87 0.93
CA LEU A 29 3.14 -14.08 1.70
C LEU A 29 3.29 -13.84 3.20
N ILE A 30 4.36 -13.18 3.64
CA ILE A 30 4.57 -12.89 5.07
C ILE A 30 3.39 -12.09 5.63
N ASN A 31 2.98 -11.02 4.96
CA ASN A 31 1.85 -10.20 5.40
C ASN A 31 0.55 -10.99 5.47
N TYR A 32 0.28 -11.80 4.45
CA TYR A 32 -0.92 -12.63 4.38
C TYR A 32 -0.93 -13.72 5.47
N MET A 33 0.19 -14.45 5.63
CA MET A 33 0.31 -15.51 6.62
C MET A 33 0.17 -14.99 8.05
N TYR A 34 0.72 -13.81 8.37
CA TYR A 34 0.53 -13.20 9.69
C TYR A 34 -0.93 -12.81 9.93
N ALA A 35 -1.63 -12.24 8.95
CA ALA A 35 -3.04 -11.97 9.06
C ALA A 35 -3.82 -13.26 9.34
N GLN A 36 -3.58 -14.32 8.57
CA GLN A 36 -4.23 -15.62 8.76
C GLN A 36 -3.93 -16.21 10.14
N LYS A 37 -2.67 -16.20 10.56
CA LYS A 37 -2.24 -16.77 11.85
C LYS A 37 -2.98 -16.16 13.03
N TYR A 38 -3.31 -14.86 12.97
CA TYR A 38 -3.98 -14.15 14.05
C TYR A 38 -5.49 -13.93 13.79
N GLY A 39 -6.08 -14.60 12.80
CA GLY A 39 -7.49 -14.41 12.43
C GLY A 39 -7.85 -12.99 12.01
N GLY A 40 -6.87 -12.28 11.46
CA GLY A 40 -6.99 -10.89 11.06
C GLY A 40 -7.29 -10.69 9.58
N ASP A 41 -7.15 -9.47 9.10
CA ASP A 41 -7.38 -9.10 7.71
C ASP A 41 -6.07 -8.72 7.02
N CYS A 42 -5.94 -9.11 5.75
CA CYS A 42 -4.90 -8.61 4.85
C CYS A 42 -5.53 -7.69 3.81
N VAL A 43 -5.00 -6.48 3.66
CA VAL A 43 -5.48 -5.47 2.71
C VAL A 43 -4.45 -5.32 1.59
N LEU A 44 -4.91 -5.36 0.34
CA LEU A 44 -4.13 -4.93 -0.81
C LEU A 44 -4.32 -3.43 -1.01
N ARG A 45 -3.24 -2.65 -0.95
CA ARG A 45 -3.25 -1.24 -1.32
C ARG A 45 -2.30 -1.00 -2.47
N LEU A 46 -2.84 -0.72 -3.64
CA LEU A 46 -2.07 -0.35 -4.82
C LEU A 46 -1.60 1.10 -4.65
N ASP A 47 -0.29 1.29 -4.49
CA ASP A 47 0.33 2.61 -4.27
C ASP A 47 0.68 3.26 -5.60
N ASP A 48 -0.32 3.78 -6.29
CA ASP A 48 -0.27 4.33 -7.64
C ASP A 48 -0.21 5.87 -7.69
N THR A 49 0.47 6.46 -6.73
CA THR A 49 0.56 7.94 -6.62
C THR A 49 1.53 8.59 -7.61
N ASN A 50 2.27 7.83 -8.40
CA ASN A 50 3.11 8.35 -9.46
C ASN A 50 2.52 8.03 -10.85
N PRO A 51 1.74 8.96 -11.46
CA PRO A 51 1.02 8.69 -12.71
C PRO A 51 1.93 8.44 -13.92
N GLU A 52 3.19 8.92 -13.89
CA GLU A 52 4.13 8.73 -14.99
C GLU A 52 4.59 7.28 -15.16
N LYS A 53 4.60 6.50 -14.09
CA LYS A 53 5.14 5.13 -14.06
C LYS A 53 4.07 4.05 -14.05
N VAL A 54 2.83 4.41 -13.74
CA VAL A 54 1.72 3.48 -13.58
C VAL A 54 1.17 3.05 -14.91
N LYS A 55 0.99 1.74 -15.11
CA LYS A 55 0.37 1.17 -16.30
C LYS A 55 -0.64 0.10 -15.92
N LYS A 56 -1.71 -0.03 -16.71
CA LYS A 56 -2.75 -1.03 -16.48
C LYS A 56 -2.18 -2.45 -16.39
N GLU A 57 -1.24 -2.79 -17.25
CA GLU A 57 -0.59 -4.11 -17.28
C GLU A 57 0.06 -4.51 -15.94
N TYR A 58 0.54 -3.52 -15.16
CA TYR A 58 1.15 -3.79 -13.85
C TYR A 58 0.11 -4.06 -12.76
N TYR A 59 -1.07 -3.43 -12.83
CA TYR A 59 -2.19 -3.78 -11.94
C TYR A 59 -2.62 -5.23 -12.19
N ASP A 60 -2.77 -5.61 -13.46
CA ASP A 60 -3.16 -6.96 -13.85
C ASP A 60 -2.12 -7.98 -13.39
N ALA A 61 -0.81 -7.67 -13.57
CA ALA A 61 0.28 -8.53 -13.14
C ALA A 61 0.34 -8.73 -11.61
N VAL A 62 0.08 -7.68 -10.83
CA VAL A 62 -0.03 -7.81 -9.36
C VAL A 62 -1.18 -8.71 -8.99
N HIS A 63 -2.33 -8.54 -9.62
CA HIS A 63 -3.51 -9.35 -9.35
C HIS A 63 -3.29 -10.84 -9.70
N GLU A 64 -2.74 -11.12 -10.86
CA GLU A 64 -2.36 -12.48 -11.28
C GLU A 64 -1.36 -13.11 -10.32
N GLY A 65 -0.34 -12.35 -9.89
CA GLY A 65 0.65 -12.82 -8.92
C GLY A 65 0.03 -13.20 -7.57
N LEU A 66 -0.94 -12.43 -7.08
CA LEU A 66 -1.66 -12.75 -5.85
C LEU A 66 -2.51 -14.03 -6.01
N LEU A 67 -3.19 -14.19 -7.14
CA LEU A 67 -3.94 -15.42 -7.44
C LEU A 67 -3.03 -16.64 -7.49
N TRP A 68 -1.86 -16.52 -8.15
CA TRP A 68 -0.87 -17.59 -8.22
C TRP A 68 -0.34 -18.00 -6.85
N LEU A 69 -0.17 -17.04 -5.93
CA LEU A 69 0.25 -17.27 -4.56
C LEU A 69 -0.89 -17.73 -3.63
N ASN A 70 -2.12 -17.89 -4.13
CA ASN A 70 -3.33 -18.16 -3.33
C ASN A 70 -3.58 -17.12 -2.23
N ILE A 71 -3.24 -15.86 -2.50
CA ILE A 71 -3.50 -14.74 -1.59
C ILE A 71 -4.82 -14.10 -1.96
N ALA A 72 -5.78 -14.14 -1.04
CA ALA A 72 -7.08 -13.48 -1.17
C ALA A 72 -7.18 -12.30 -0.17
N PRO A 73 -6.83 -11.08 -0.58
CA PRO A 73 -6.94 -9.93 0.31
C PRO A 73 -8.41 -9.65 0.66
N LYS A 74 -8.65 -9.24 1.89
CA LYS A 74 -10.00 -8.90 2.39
C LYS A 74 -10.58 -7.66 1.70
N LYS A 75 -9.73 -6.72 1.36
CA LYS A 75 -10.08 -5.44 0.72
C LYS A 75 -8.99 -5.03 -0.26
N ILE A 76 -9.41 -4.44 -1.36
CA ILE A 76 -8.51 -3.81 -2.33
C ILE A 76 -8.74 -2.31 -2.26
N MET A 77 -7.66 -1.55 -2.10
CA MET A 77 -7.65 -0.09 -2.11
C MET A 77 -6.69 0.41 -3.18
N ILE A 78 -7.06 1.49 -3.84
CA ILE A 78 -6.24 2.17 -4.83
C ILE A 78 -5.92 3.57 -4.26
N ALA A 79 -4.64 3.87 -4.05
CA ALA A 79 -4.23 5.10 -3.36
C ALA A 79 -4.67 6.36 -4.11
N SER A 80 -4.62 6.36 -5.44
CA SER A 80 -5.05 7.51 -6.25
C SER A 80 -6.53 7.87 -6.10
N ASN A 81 -7.37 6.93 -5.70
CA ASN A 81 -8.79 7.19 -5.43
C ASN A 81 -9.02 7.96 -4.11
N GLU A 82 -7.99 8.04 -3.25
CA GLU A 82 -8.07 8.68 -1.93
C GLU A 82 -7.42 10.07 -1.89
N MET A 83 -7.15 10.68 -3.03
CA MET A 83 -6.44 11.97 -3.12
C MET A 83 -7.13 13.08 -2.33
N GLU A 84 -8.46 13.16 -2.37
CA GLU A 84 -9.23 14.14 -1.57
C GLU A 84 -8.97 13.95 -0.07
N THR A 85 -8.93 12.70 0.38
CA THR A 85 -8.61 12.35 1.77
C THR A 85 -7.19 12.77 2.13
N PHE A 86 -6.21 12.55 1.26
CA PHE A 86 -4.83 12.96 1.48
C PHE A 86 -4.70 14.48 1.58
N TYR A 87 -5.35 15.24 0.71
CA TYR A 87 -5.36 16.70 0.79
C TYR A 87 -5.99 17.21 2.09
N LYS A 88 -7.09 16.60 2.53
CA LYS A 88 -7.74 16.95 3.79
C LYS A 88 -6.79 16.79 4.98
N TYR A 89 -6.10 15.65 5.07
CA TYR A 89 -5.15 15.40 6.15
C TYR A 89 -3.87 16.24 6.04
N ALA A 90 -3.38 16.50 4.83
CA ALA A 90 -2.24 17.40 4.63
C ALA A 90 -2.56 18.82 5.13
N LYS A 91 -3.72 19.37 4.79
CA LYS A 91 -4.18 20.67 5.31
C LYS A 91 -4.25 20.67 6.84
N LYS A 92 -4.85 19.64 7.42
CA LYS A 92 -4.94 19.50 8.88
C LYS A 92 -3.55 19.51 9.54
N LEU A 93 -2.59 18.78 9.01
CA LEU A 93 -1.21 18.77 9.54
C LEU A 93 -0.54 20.15 9.47
N ILE A 94 -0.80 20.93 8.41
CA ILE A 94 -0.29 22.29 8.27
C ILE A 94 -0.97 23.23 9.28
N GLU A 95 -2.29 23.13 9.44
CA GLU A 95 -3.06 23.91 10.42
C GLU A 95 -2.63 23.63 11.87
N GLU A 96 -2.23 22.40 12.17
CA GLU A 96 -1.73 21.97 13.48
C GLU A 96 -0.21 22.23 13.66
N GLU A 97 0.45 22.92 12.72
CA GLU A 97 1.90 23.22 12.72
C GLU A 97 2.80 21.96 12.71
N ASN A 98 2.27 20.80 12.33
CA ASN A 98 3.00 19.52 12.22
C ASN A 98 3.61 19.28 10.84
N ALA A 99 3.33 20.13 9.86
CA ALA A 99 3.89 20.09 8.52
C ALA A 99 3.97 21.50 7.91
N PHE A 100 4.81 21.64 6.90
CA PHE A 100 4.93 22.90 6.14
C PHE A 100 5.09 22.60 4.64
N VAL A 101 4.77 23.59 3.81
CA VAL A 101 5.00 23.50 2.36
C VAL A 101 6.44 23.89 2.05
N CYS A 102 7.17 23.00 1.39
CA CYS A 102 8.52 23.27 0.91
C CYS A 102 8.49 23.59 -0.58
N PHE A 103 9.09 24.71 -0.97
CA PHE A 103 9.17 25.17 -2.37
C PHE A 103 10.52 24.84 -3.02
N TRP A 104 11.34 24.01 -2.39
CA TRP A 104 12.61 23.61 -2.96
C TRP A 104 12.44 22.58 -4.06
N ASP A 105 13.26 22.70 -5.09
CA ASP A 105 13.37 21.70 -6.15
C ASP A 105 14.01 20.42 -5.60
N ARG A 106 13.76 19.29 -6.28
CA ARG A 106 14.34 17.98 -5.90
C ARG A 106 15.86 18.00 -5.77
N GLU A 107 16.54 18.85 -6.55
CA GLU A 107 18.02 18.98 -6.52
C GLU A 107 18.53 19.71 -5.26
N LYS A 108 17.63 20.39 -4.52
CA LYS A 108 17.96 21.13 -3.29
C LYS A 108 17.52 20.42 -2.02
N MET A 109 16.80 19.29 -2.15
CA MET A 109 16.41 18.44 -1.04
C MET A 109 17.42 17.32 -0.83
#